data_9582eacb31e73bc9a129e702b2da5e20
#
_entry.id   9582eacb31e73bc9a129e702b2da5e20
#
_cell.length_a   1.000
_cell.length_b   1.000
_cell.length_c   1.000
_cell.angle_alpha   90.00
_cell.angle_beta   90.00
_cell.angle_gamma   90.00
#
_symmetry.space_group_name_H-M   'P 1'
#
loop_
_entity.id
_entity.type
_entity.pdbx_description
1 polymer ?
#
loop_
_entity_poly.entity_id
_entity_poly.type
_entity_poly.pdbx_seq_one_letter_code
_entity_poly.pdbx_strand_id
1 'polypeptide(L)'
;MLQYAIHRLPLVEHATIAHELAGLYEETPDHHPILSEVRALKGFFIAAGFSGHGVMHSPATGKVMSEIILDGKSKTVDVSMLDFERFAEGRLIHEMNVV
;
A
#
# COMPACT_ATOMS: atom_id res chain seq x y z
N MET A 1 -17.31 14.49 -6.68
CA MET A 1 -16.47 14.81 -5.50
C MET A 1 -16.74 16.20 -4.94
N LEU A 2 -16.73 17.27 -5.73
CA LEU A 2 -16.92 18.64 -5.23
C LEU A 2 -18.21 18.83 -4.42
N GLN A 3 -19.33 18.28 -4.86
CA GLN A 3 -20.63 18.38 -4.17
C GLN A 3 -20.59 17.76 -2.76
N TYR A 4 -19.85 16.65 -2.57
CA TYR A 4 -19.67 16.04 -1.25
C TYR A 4 -18.80 16.90 -0.33
N ALA A 5 -17.78 17.56 -0.89
CA ALA A 5 -16.96 18.50 -0.14
C ALA A 5 -17.78 19.71 0.35
N ILE A 6 -18.60 20.32 -0.52
CA ILE A 6 -19.50 21.42 -0.17
C ILE A 6 -20.50 21.00 0.92
N HIS A 7 -21.04 19.78 0.85
CA HIS A 7 -21.94 19.26 1.87
C HIS A 7 -21.27 19.17 3.26
N ARG A 8 -19.99 18.81 3.31
CA ARG A 8 -19.22 18.67 4.55
C ARG A 8 -18.65 20.00 5.06
N LEU A 9 -18.27 20.88 4.14
CA LEU A 9 -17.67 22.18 4.43
C LEU A 9 -18.25 23.24 3.48
N PRO A 10 -19.39 23.87 3.82
CA PRO A 10 -20.09 24.82 2.96
C PRO A 10 -19.20 25.98 2.46
N LEU A 11 -18.18 26.38 3.23
CA LEU A 11 -17.25 27.45 2.85
C LEU A 11 -16.55 27.21 1.50
N VAL A 12 -16.40 25.94 1.07
CA VAL A 12 -15.76 25.61 -0.21
C VAL A 12 -16.68 25.83 -1.42
N GLU A 13 -17.95 26.18 -1.23
CA GLU A 13 -18.87 26.49 -2.33
C GLU A 13 -18.36 27.65 -3.21
N HIS A 14 -17.66 28.61 -2.60
CA HIS A 14 -17.11 29.78 -3.27
C HIS A 14 -15.63 29.61 -3.64
N ALA A 15 -15.05 28.44 -3.37
CA ALA A 15 -13.65 28.17 -3.71
C ALA A 15 -13.50 27.83 -5.20
N THR A 16 -12.40 28.26 -5.79
CA THR A 16 -12.01 27.88 -7.14
C THR A 16 -10.90 26.83 -7.10
N ILE A 17 -10.90 25.93 -8.09
CA ILE A 17 -9.81 24.96 -8.26
C ILE A 17 -8.58 25.68 -8.75
N ALA A 18 -7.55 25.79 -7.94
CA ALA A 18 -6.29 26.44 -8.29
C ALA A 18 -5.37 25.53 -9.14
N HIS A 19 -5.31 24.26 -8.79
CA HIS A 19 -4.49 23.25 -9.48
C HIS A 19 -5.16 21.89 -9.44
N GLU A 20 -4.94 21.13 -10.50
CA GLU A 20 -5.29 19.71 -10.59
C GLU A 20 -4.02 18.90 -10.83
N LEU A 21 -3.91 17.74 -10.20
CA LEU A 21 -2.83 16.79 -10.38
C LEU A 21 -3.42 15.42 -10.68
N ALA A 22 -2.96 14.80 -11.74
CA ALA A 22 -3.19 13.40 -12.04
C ALA A 22 -1.89 12.63 -11.84
N GLY A 23 -1.97 11.46 -11.21
CA GLY A 23 -0.84 10.58 -10.96
C GLY A 23 -1.22 9.13 -11.14
N LEU A 24 -0.21 8.27 -11.25
CA LEU A 24 -0.40 6.83 -11.31
C LEU A 24 -0.19 6.25 -9.91
N TYR A 25 -1.03 5.28 -9.54
CA TYR A 25 -0.78 4.40 -8.41
C TYR A 25 -0.05 3.15 -8.88
N GLU A 26 0.92 2.70 -8.10
CA GLU A 26 1.47 1.37 -8.26
C GLU A 26 0.48 0.36 -7.71
N GLU A 27 0.06 -0.58 -8.53
CA GLU A 27 -0.86 -1.63 -8.15
C GLU A 27 -0.23 -3.00 -8.37
N THR A 28 -0.53 -3.92 -7.47
CA THR A 28 -0.23 -5.33 -7.61
C THR A 28 -1.45 -6.07 -8.19
N PRO A 29 -1.28 -7.27 -8.76
CA PRO A 29 -2.39 -8.05 -9.29
C PRO A 29 -3.52 -8.35 -8.31
N ASP A 30 -3.24 -8.33 -7.02
CA ASP A 30 -4.20 -8.59 -5.94
C ASP A 30 -4.53 -7.35 -5.10
N HIS A 31 -4.09 -6.16 -5.53
CA HIS A 31 -4.29 -4.88 -4.85
C HIS A 31 -3.73 -4.80 -3.41
N HIS A 32 -2.85 -5.74 -3.04
CA HIS A 32 -2.20 -5.77 -1.73
C HIS A 32 -0.70 -5.48 -1.85
N PRO A 33 -0.10 -4.79 -0.88
CA PRO A 33 1.32 -4.44 -0.93
C PRO A 33 2.23 -5.67 -0.88
N ILE A 34 3.48 -5.46 -1.27
CA ILE A 34 4.56 -6.43 -1.12
C ILE A 34 5.43 -5.95 0.05
N LEU A 35 5.63 -6.79 1.05
CA LEU A 35 6.51 -6.54 2.20
C LEU A 35 7.37 -7.77 2.44
N SER A 36 8.44 -7.95 1.68
CA SER A 36 9.29 -9.14 1.81
C SER A 36 10.70 -8.96 1.23
N GLU A 37 11.59 -9.87 1.60
CA GLU A 37 12.78 -10.17 0.80
C GLU A 37 12.37 -10.97 -0.44
N VAL A 38 13.06 -10.77 -1.56
CA VAL A 38 12.89 -11.57 -2.78
C VAL A 38 13.79 -12.78 -2.69
N ARG A 39 13.22 -14.00 -2.62
CA ARG A 39 14.00 -15.25 -2.42
C ARG A 39 15.09 -15.47 -3.46
N ALA A 40 14.82 -15.09 -4.72
CA ALA A 40 15.78 -15.26 -5.81
C ALA A 40 16.94 -14.27 -5.74
N LEU A 41 16.86 -13.22 -4.93
CA LEU A 41 17.86 -12.16 -4.85
C LEU A 41 18.11 -11.77 -3.39
N LYS A 42 18.92 -12.56 -2.71
CA LYS A 42 19.24 -12.39 -1.29
C LYS A 42 19.71 -10.96 -0.98
N GLY A 43 19.13 -10.35 0.05
CA GLY A 43 19.41 -8.98 0.45
C GLY A 43 18.62 -7.92 -0.31
N PHE A 44 17.75 -8.32 -1.25
CA PHE A 44 16.86 -7.42 -1.94
C PHE A 44 15.46 -7.45 -1.31
N PHE A 45 15.04 -6.33 -0.75
CA PHE A 45 13.77 -6.19 -0.05
C PHE A 45 12.83 -5.26 -0.82
N ILE A 46 11.55 -5.60 -0.82
CA ILE A 46 10.49 -4.81 -1.48
C ILE A 46 9.48 -4.32 -0.43
N ALA A 47 9.16 -3.04 -0.50
CA ALA A 47 8.00 -2.42 0.14
C ALA A 47 7.32 -1.55 -0.91
N ALA A 48 6.31 -2.07 -1.61
CA ALA A 48 5.66 -1.42 -2.74
C ALA A 48 4.23 -1.92 -2.96
N GLY A 49 3.50 -1.29 -3.90
CA GLY A 49 2.18 -1.75 -4.30
C GLY A 49 1.06 -1.40 -3.32
N PHE A 50 1.13 -0.25 -2.68
CA PHE A 50 0.15 0.18 -1.67
C PHE A 50 -1.14 0.77 -2.24
N SER A 51 -1.30 0.81 -3.56
CA SER A 51 -2.54 1.22 -4.25
C SER A 51 -3.11 2.56 -3.76
N GLY A 52 -2.21 3.56 -3.56
CA GLY A 52 -2.56 4.89 -3.06
C GLY A 52 -2.67 5.03 -1.53
N HIS A 53 -2.48 3.97 -0.76
CA HIS A 53 -2.58 3.98 0.71
C HIS A 53 -1.20 4.05 1.42
N GLY A 54 -0.10 4.18 0.67
CA GLY A 54 1.27 4.10 1.20
C GLY A 54 1.58 5.11 2.29
N VAL A 55 1.10 6.35 2.18
CA VAL A 55 1.38 7.40 3.17
C VAL A 55 0.89 6.99 4.57
N MET A 56 -0.37 6.53 4.67
CA MET A 56 -0.93 6.14 5.97
C MET A 56 -0.33 4.86 6.53
N HIS A 57 0.17 3.96 5.67
CA HIS A 57 0.81 2.72 6.08
C HIS A 57 2.30 2.88 6.38
N SER A 58 2.94 4.00 6.00
CA SER A 58 4.39 4.16 6.05
C SER A 58 5.03 3.92 7.43
N PRO A 59 4.46 4.36 8.58
CA PRO A 59 5.07 4.10 9.88
C PRO A 59 5.07 2.60 10.23
N ALA A 60 3.95 1.91 9.97
CA ALA A 60 3.84 0.47 10.21
C ALA A 60 4.75 -0.33 9.26
N THR A 61 4.79 0.07 7.99
CA THR A 61 5.69 -0.51 6.97
C THR A 61 7.14 -0.40 7.39
N GLY A 62 7.58 0.78 7.83
CA GLY A 62 8.96 0.99 8.31
C GLY A 62 9.31 0.06 9.47
N LYS A 63 8.41 -0.10 10.44
CA LYS A 63 8.58 -1.02 11.57
C LYS A 63 8.69 -2.47 11.10
N VAL A 64 7.74 -2.93 10.30
CA VAL A 64 7.69 -4.30 9.76
C VAL A 64 8.93 -4.62 8.92
N MET A 65 9.30 -3.73 8.00
CA MET A 65 10.47 -3.93 7.15
C MET A 65 11.78 -3.96 7.95
N SER A 66 11.90 -3.13 8.99
CA SER A 66 13.07 -3.20 9.87
C SER A 66 13.20 -4.56 10.56
N GLU A 67 12.10 -5.15 10.99
CA GLU A 67 12.07 -6.49 11.60
C GLU A 67 12.42 -7.58 10.57
N ILE A 68 11.87 -7.50 9.35
CA ILE A 68 12.18 -8.45 8.27
C ILE A 68 13.68 -8.40 7.93
N ILE A 69 14.27 -7.20 7.83
CA ILE A 69 15.68 -7.02 7.49
C ILE A 69 16.61 -7.53 8.60
N LEU A 70 16.29 -7.22 9.85
CA LEU A 70 17.15 -7.52 10.99
C LEU A 70 16.96 -8.94 11.55
N ASP A 71 15.71 -9.40 11.58
CA ASP A 71 15.32 -10.63 12.25
C ASP A 71 14.83 -11.73 11.28
N GLY A 72 14.76 -11.42 9.99
CA GLY A 72 14.29 -12.33 8.94
C GLY A 72 12.77 -12.50 8.88
N LYS A 73 12.03 -11.89 9.78
CA LYS A 73 10.55 -11.93 9.81
C LYS A 73 9.97 -10.79 10.61
N SER A 74 8.73 -10.42 10.31
CA SER A 74 7.98 -9.49 11.14
C SER A 74 7.58 -10.14 12.48
N LYS A 75 7.62 -9.34 13.55
CA LYS A 75 7.22 -9.70 14.91
C LYS A 75 6.00 -8.91 15.38
N THR A 76 5.83 -7.70 14.86
CA THR A 76 4.75 -6.80 15.26
C THR A 76 3.41 -7.24 14.69
N VAL A 77 3.38 -7.68 13.44
CA VAL A 77 2.18 -8.18 12.75
C VAL A 77 2.59 -9.25 11.74
N ASP A 78 1.79 -10.28 11.56
CA ASP A 78 2.04 -11.30 10.55
C ASP A 78 1.73 -10.72 9.15
N VAL A 79 2.77 -10.58 8.36
CA VAL A 79 2.71 -10.13 6.95
C VAL A 79 3.17 -11.21 5.98
N SER A 80 3.23 -12.47 6.40
CA SER A 80 3.71 -13.58 5.58
C SER A 80 2.92 -13.75 4.27
N MET A 81 1.65 -13.35 4.27
CA MET A 81 0.81 -13.35 3.08
C MET A 81 1.19 -12.27 2.05
N LEU A 82 1.99 -11.27 2.43
CA LEU A 82 2.41 -10.15 1.59
C LEU A 82 3.77 -10.40 0.92
N ASP A 83 4.22 -11.65 0.85
CA ASP A 83 5.47 -12.01 0.19
C ASP A 83 5.40 -11.84 -1.34
N PHE A 84 6.55 -11.57 -1.96
CA PHE A 84 6.63 -11.37 -3.41
C PHE A 84 6.32 -12.66 -4.19
N GLU A 85 6.71 -13.79 -3.67
CA GLU A 85 6.56 -15.09 -4.31
C GLU A 85 5.12 -15.54 -4.47
N ARG A 86 4.17 -14.93 -3.73
CA ARG A 86 2.73 -15.22 -3.85
C ARG A 86 2.20 -15.09 -5.28
N PHE A 87 2.80 -14.20 -6.09
CA PHE A 87 2.40 -14.01 -7.49
C PHE A 87 2.80 -15.20 -8.36
N ALA A 88 4.04 -15.68 -8.23
CA ALA A 88 4.51 -16.83 -8.97
C ALA A 88 3.85 -18.15 -8.52
N GLU A 89 3.49 -18.24 -7.24
CA GLU A 89 2.85 -19.40 -6.64
C GLU A 89 1.32 -19.39 -6.77
N GLY A 90 0.74 -18.32 -7.32
CA GLY A 90 -0.71 -18.17 -7.49
C GLY A 90 -1.49 -17.99 -6.18
N ARG A 91 -0.82 -17.59 -5.10
CA ARG A 91 -1.42 -17.33 -3.77
C ARG A 91 -1.92 -15.89 -3.65
N LEU A 92 -2.71 -15.44 -4.62
CA LEU A 92 -3.28 -14.08 -4.60
C LEU A 92 -4.24 -13.92 -3.44
N ILE A 93 -4.20 -12.74 -2.83
CA ILE A 93 -5.12 -12.38 -1.76
C ILE A 93 -6.43 -11.93 -2.41
N HIS A 94 -7.54 -12.57 -2.03
CA HIS A 94 -8.86 -12.21 -2.51
C HIS A 94 -9.60 -11.42 -1.45
N GLU A 95 -9.79 -10.13 -1.70
CA GLU A 95 -10.61 -9.28 -0.86
C GLU A 95 -12.00 -9.12 -1.47
N MET A 96 -13.06 -9.36 -0.66
CA MET A 96 -14.43 -9.21 -1.14
C MET A 96 -14.93 -7.76 -1.11
N ASN A 97 -14.19 -6.87 -0.46
CA ASN A 97 -14.51 -5.44 -0.35
C ASN A 97 -13.47 -4.62 -1.12
N VAL A 98 -13.58 -4.61 -2.43
CA VAL A 98 -12.84 -3.64 -3.26
C VAL A 98 -13.58 -2.31 -3.17
N VAL A 99 -12.96 -1.33 -2.57
CA VAL A 99 -13.46 0.05 -2.53
C VAL A 99 -12.92 0.80 -3.74
#